data_e63b47fce068d7bbeb4e16c2f4b5a82e
#
_entry.id   e63b47fce068d7bbeb4e16c2f4b5a82e
#
_cell.length_a   1.000
_cell.length_b   1.000
_cell.length_c   1.000
_cell.angle_alpha   90.00
_cell.angle_beta   90.00
_cell.angle_gamma   90.00
#
_symmetry.space_group_name_H-M   'P 1'
#
loop_
_entity.id
_entity.type
_entity.pdbx_description
1 polymer ?
#
loop_
_entity_poly.entity_id
_entity_poly.type
_entity_poly.pdbx_seq_one_letter_code
_entity_poly.pdbx_strand_id
1 'polypeptide(L)'
;LLLIYGFNRMLRFNKNGDFNLPVGNVDFNANVVNALEAYFMQVISKKPKWFNIDYKDFLQKIRLSEKDFVYLDPPYLITFSEYNKLWNEQDEIELLQLLDSLNKRRIRFASAISNVTHYKGRCNNLFIDWACKYNVHPIKSNYISYHDNSTKQISEVLITNY
;
A
#
# COMPACT_ATOMS: atom_id res chain seq x y z
N LEU A 1 -21.85 -2.43 6.11
CA LEU A 1 -22.26 -3.81 5.84
C LEU A 1 -21.44 -4.42 4.69
N LEU A 2 -21.44 -3.85 3.48
CA LEU A 2 -20.74 -4.41 2.31
C LEU A 2 -19.24 -4.60 2.56
N LEU A 3 -18.56 -3.66 3.23
CA LEU A 3 -17.15 -3.77 3.59
C LEU A 3 -16.87 -4.85 4.64
N ILE A 4 -17.84 -5.15 5.51
CA ILE A 4 -17.67 -6.17 6.55
C ILE A 4 -17.87 -7.57 5.97
N TYR A 5 -18.90 -7.75 5.16
CA TYR A 5 -19.29 -9.06 4.63
C TYR A 5 -18.71 -9.38 3.27
N GLY A 6 -18.15 -8.40 2.55
CA GLY A 6 -17.50 -8.63 1.27
C GLY A 6 -16.18 -9.38 1.43
N PHE A 7 -15.87 -10.25 0.47
CA PHE A 7 -14.60 -10.97 0.42
C PHE A 7 -13.42 -9.98 0.44
N ASN A 8 -12.45 -10.21 1.33
CA ASN A 8 -11.30 -9.34 1.57
C ASN A 8 -11.66 -7.87 1.91
N ARG A 9 -12.89 -7.61 2.38
CA ARG A 9 -13.37 -6.25 2.71
C ARG A 9 -13.27 -5.27 1.54
N MET A 10 -13.36 -5.76 0.33
CA MET A 10 -13.33 -4.95 -0.88
C MET A 10 -14.73 -4.47 -1.27
N LEU A 11 -14.77 -3.40 -2.05
CA LEU A 11 -15.97 -2.98 -2.78
C LEU A 11 -15.73 -3.25 -4.26
N ARG A 12 -16.62 -4.03 -4.88
CA ARG A 12 -16.60 -4.27 -6.33
C ARG A 12 -18.01 -4.21 -6.88
N PHE A 13 -18.14 -3.50 -7.98
CA PHE A 13 -19.38 -3.34 -8.70
C PHE A 13 -19.21 -3.89 -10.13
N ASN A 14 -20.28 -4.44 -10.69
CA ASN A 14 -20.31 -4.85 -12.08
C ASN A 14 -20.50 -3.62 -13.01
N LYS A 15 -20.55 -3.86 -14.32
CA LYS A 15 -20.73 -2.79 -15.31
C LYS A 15 -22.08 -2.05 -15.18
N ASN A 16 -23.05 -2.66 -14.53
CA ASN A 16 -24.38 -2.09 -14.30
C ASN A 16 -24.46 -1.30 -12.99
N GLY A 17 -23.37 -1.27 -12.21
CA GLY A 17 -23.34 -0.62 -10.90
C GLY A 17 -23.82 -1.48 -9.74
N ASP A 18 -24.12 -2.77 -9.95
CA ASP A 18 -24.53 -3.68 -8.88
C ASP A 18 -23.32 -4.20 -8.14
N PHE A 19 -23.45 -4.34 -6.82
CA PHE A 19 -22.43 -4.97 -6.00
C PHE A 19 -22.29 -6.46 -6.36
N ASN A 20 -21.09 -6.87 -6.75
CA ASN A 20 -20.83 -8.24 -7.21
C ASN A 20 -19.59 -8.88 -6.58
N LEU A 21 -19.33 -8.59 -5.32
CA LEU A 21 -18.27 -9.28 -4.58
C LEU A 21 -18.86 -10.50 -3.85
N PRO A 22 -18.19 -11.66 -3.87
CA PRO A 22 -18.59 -12.80 -3.05
C PRO A 22 -18.61 -12.45 -1.57
N VAL A 23 -19.41 -13.17 -0.80
CA VAL A 23 -19.40 -13.08 0.66
C VAL A 23 -18.05 -13.55 1.19
N GLY A 24 -17.46 -12.81 2.11
CA GLY A 24 -16.21 -13.16 2.77
C GLY A 24 -16.43 -14.14 3.93
N ASN A 25 -15.34 -14.66 4.45
CA ASN A 25 -15.36 -15.62 5.58
C ASN A 25 -15.41 -14.92 6.95
N VAL A 26 -15.42 -13.58 6.96
CA VAL A 26 -15.44 -12.82 8.23
C VAL A 26 -16.87 -12.54 8.61
N ASP A 27 -17.28 -13.11 9.71
CA ASP A 27 -18.57 -12.83 10.35
C ASP A 27 -18.44 -11.64 11.32
N PHE A 28 -19.55 -10.96 11.59
CA PHE A 28 -19.63 -9.91 12.59
C PHE A 28 -19.74 -10.54 13.99
N ASN A 29 -18.61 -10.89 14.55
CA ASN A 29 -18.47 -11.56 15.83
C ASN A 29 -17.83 -10.64 16.90
N ALA A 30 -17.69 -11.15 18.12
CA ALA A 30 -17.11 -10.39 19.22
C ALA A 30 -15.71 -9.83 18.94
N ASN A 31 -14.87 -10.56 18.19
CA ASN A 31 -13.54 -10.08 17.83
C ASN A 31 -13.60 -8.85 16.90
N VAL A 32 -14.55 -8.84 15.97
CA VAL A 32 -14.77 -7.68 15.08
C VAL A 32 -15.30 -6.49 15.89
N VAL A 33 -16.23 -6.71 16.81
CA VAL A 33 -16.74 -5.66 17.72
C VAL A 33 -15.62 -5.06 18.53
N ASN A 34 -14.84 -5.89 19.24
CA ASN A 34 -13.71 -5.43 20.05
C ASN A 34 -12.66 -4.67 19.21
N ALA A 35 -12.37 -5.13 17.99
CA ALA A 35 -11.45 -4.45 17.10
C ALA A 35 -11.97 -3.07 16.65
N LEU A 36 -13.27 -2.95 16.37
CA LEU A 36 -13.89 -1.68 16.03
C LEU A 36 -13.90 -0.71 17.22
N GLU A 37 -14.24 -1.18 18.41
CA GLU A 37 -14.20 -0.37 19.63
C GLU A 37 -12.78 0.15 19.89
N ALA A 38 -11.77 -0.72 19.82
CA ALA A 38 -10.37 -0.35 19.97
C ALA A 38 -9.95 0.68 18.93
N TYR A 39 -10.36 0.52 17.67
CA TYR A 39 -10.11 1.47 16.59
C TYR A 39 -10.73 2.84 16.87
N PHE A 40 -12.01 2.88 17.25
CA PHE A 40 -12.68 4.15 17.56
C PHE A 40 -12.07 4.85 18.77
N MET A 41 -11.69 4.12 19.80
CA MET A 41 -10.97 4.69 20.95
C MET A 41 -9.63 5.31 20.53
N GLN A 42 -8.89 4.66 19.63
CA GLN A 42 -7.65 5.23 19.06
C GLN A 42 -7.92 6.48 18.24
N VAL A 43 -8.93 6.48 17.38
CA VAL A 43 -9.33 7.64 16.57
C VAL A 43 -9.69 8.83 17.46
N ILE A 44 -10.49 8.61 18.49
CA ILE A 44 -10.90 9.66 19.43
C ILE A 44 -9.69 10.20 20.20
N SER A 45 -8.81 9.33 20.66
CA SER A 45 -7.63 9.70 21.46
C SER A 45 -6.56 10.39 20.62
N LYS A 46 -6.22 9.86 19.45
CA LYS A 46 -5.13 10.33 18.59
C LYS A 46 -5.55 11.47 17.65
N LYS A 47 -6.85 11.61 17.37
CA LYS A 47 -7.42 12.62 16.48
C LYS A 47 -6.70 12.70 15.13
N PRO A 48 -6.55 11.59 14.39
CA PRO A 48 -5.86 11.59 13.12
C PRO A 48 -6.54 12.54 12.13
N LYS A 49 -5.75 13.19 11.28
CA LYS A 49 -6.27 14.01 10.20
C LYS A 49 -6.37 13.17 8.95
N TRP A 50 -7.52 13.14 8.33
CA TRP A 50 -7.81 12.39 7.12
C TRP A 50 -7.82 13.31 5.91
N PHE A 51 -7.18 12.88 4.83
CA PHE A 51 -7.14 13.61 3.58
C PHE A 51 -7.51 12.65 2.44
N ASN A 52 -8.34 13.11 1.51
CA ASN A 52 -8.68 12.40 0.28
C ASN A 52 -8.23 13.26 -0.90
N ILE A 53 -6.93 13.28 -1.13
CA ILE A 53 -6.27 14.03 -2.21
C ILE A 53 -5.10 13.22 -2.74
N ASP A 54 -4.60 13.58 -3.91
CA ASP A 54 -3.39 12.98 -4.47
C ASP A 54 -2.20 13.12 -3.50
N TYR A 55 -1.34 12.10 -3.44
CA TYR A 55 -0.21 12.07 -2.51
C TYR A 55 0.81 13.18 -2.77
N LYS A 56 0.99 13.61 -4.03
CA LYS A 56 1.89 14.71 -4.39
C LYS A 56 1.36 16.04 -3.81
N ASP A 57 0.07 16.28 -4.01
CA ASP A 57 -0.61 17.46 -3.44
C ASP A 57 -0.59 17.45 -1.91
N PHE A 58 -0.80 16.27 -1.32
CA PHE A 58 -0.73 16.10 0.12
C PHE A 58 0.65 16.48 0.66
N LEU A 59 1.72 15.92 0.10
CA LEU A 59 3.08 16.15 0.56
C LEU A 59 3.58 17.59 0.29
N GLN A 60 2.98 18.29 -0.67
CA GLN A 60 3.23 19.71 -0.89
C GLN A 60 2.52 20.60 0.16
N LYS A 61 1.32 20.22 0.59
CA LYS A 61 0.51 21.00 1.54
C LYS A 61 0.99 20.88 2.98
N ILE A 62 1.57 19.74 3.36
CA ILE A 62 2.05 19.52 4.72
C ILE A 62 3.47 20.04 4.90
N ARG A 63 3.73 20.61 6.06
CA ARG A 63 5.10 21.00 6.45
C ARG A 63 5.75 19.84 7.20
N LEU A 64 6.63 19.12 6.53
CA LEU A 64 7.42 18.05 7.10
C LEU A 64 8.77 18.58 7.61
N SER A 65 9.22 18.00 8.71
CA SER A 65 10.50 18.25 9.37
C SER A 65 11.31 16.96 9.53
N GLU A 66 12.55 17.05 9.93
CA GLU A 66 13.42 15.87 10.20
C GLU A 66 12.88 14.96 11.33
N LYS A 67 11.92 15.43 12.13
CA LYS A 67 11.27 14.65 13.20
C LYS A 67 10.10 13.82 12.69
N ASP A 68 9.63 14.11 11.49
CA ASP A 68 8.48 13.42 10.90
C ASP A 68 8.91 12.13 10.20
N PHE A 69 7.92 11.29 9.99
CA PHE A 69 8.08 10.02 9.32
C PHE A 69 6.98 9.85 8.27
N VAL A 70 7.36 9.52 7.06
CA VAL A 70 6.45 9.29 5.94
C VAL A 70 6.41 7.81 5.62
N TYR A 71 5.23 7.22 5.71
CA TYR A 71 4.98 5.84 5.30
C TYR A 71 4.18 5.83 4.00
N LEU A 72 4.63 5.08 2.99
CA LEU A 72 3.98 5.01 1.69
C LEU A 72 3.68 3.55 1.32
N ASP A 73 2.51 3.34 0.76
CA ASP A 73 2.06 2.05 0.24
C ASP A 73 1.43 2.27 -1.16
N PRO A 74 2.28 2.51 -2.17
CA PRO A 74 1.82 2.80 -3.53
C PRO A 74 1.33 1.55 -4.25
N PRO A 75 0.61 1.71 -5.37
CA PRO A 75 0.32 0.61 -6.27
C PRO A 75 1.59 -0.05 -6.81
N TYR A 76 1.50 -1.30 -7.26
CA TYR A 76 2.66 -2.07 -7.74
C TYR A 76 2.71 -2.10 -9.25
N LEU A 77 3.74 -1.50 -9.84
CA LEU A 77 3.88 -1.33 -11.29
C LEU A 77 3.78 -2.65 -12.06
N ILE A 78 4.38 -3.72 -11.56
CA ILE A 78 4.49 -4.99 -12.29
C ILE A 78 3.42 -6.02 -11.95
N THR A 79 2.51 -5.70 -11.03
CA THR A 79 1.41 -6.62 -10.64
C THR A 79 0.10 -6.25 -11.33
N PHE A 80 -0.74 -7.27 -11.54
CA PHE A 80 -2.08 -7.06 -12.10
C PHE A 80 -3.09 -7.07 -10.95
N SER A 81 -3.64 -5.91 -10.65
CA SER A 81 -4.79 -5.77 -9.77
C SER A 81 -5.68 -4.62 -10.25
N GLU A 82 -6.91 -4.62 -9.81
CA GLU A 82 -7.82 -3.49 -10.08
C GLU A 82 -7.26 -2.15 -9.55
N TYR A 83 -6.48 -2.21 -8.46
CA TYR A 83 -5.87 -1.03 -7.82
C TYR A 83 -4.71 -0.44 -8.63
N ASN A 84 -4.07 -1.25 -9.46
CA ASN A 84 -2.85 -0.85 -10.20
C ASN A 84 -3.15 -0.38 -11.63
N LYS A 85 -4.40 -0.47 -12.08
CA LYS A 85 -4.78 -0.18 -13.49
C LYS A 85 -4.37 1.20 -13.97
N LEU A 86 -4.35 2.16 -13.08
CA LEU A 86 -4.03 3.56 -13.40
C LEU A 86 -2.57 3.91 -13.08
N TRP A 87 -1.80 2.99 -12.48
CA TRP A 87 -0.40 3.21 -12.13
C TRP A 87 0.51 2.79 -13.28
N ASN A 88 1.36 3.69 -13.71
CA ASN A 88 2.25 3.49 -14.86
C ASN A 88 3.71 3.85 -14.50
N GLU A 89 4.64 3.67 -15.44
CA GLU A 89 6.06 3.96 -15.24
C GLU A 89 6.33 5.42 -14.89
N GLN A 90 5.56 6.36 -15.44
CA GLN A 90 5.72 7.77 -15.13
C GLN A 90 5.35 8.07 -13.69
N ASP A 91 4.26 7.48 -13.18
CA ASP A 91 3.86 7.60 -11.78
C ASP A 91 4.91 7.03 -10.84
N GLU A 92 5.50 5.88 -11.22
CA GLU A 92 6.60 5.26 -10.48
C GLU A 92 7.82 6.20 -10.42
N ILE A 93 8.26 6.76 -11.55
CA ILE A 93 9.38 7.71 -11.61
C ILE A 93 9.13 8.91 -10.72
N GLU A 94 7.94 9.49 -10.76
CA GLU A 94 7.57 10.66 -9.97
C GLU A 94 7.57 10.34 -8.47
N LEU A 95 7.09 9.15 -8.09
CA LEU A 95 7.17 8.69 -6.70
C LEU A 95 8.61 8.57 -6.23
N LEU A 96 9.48 7.91 -7.02
CA LEU A 96 10.88 7.72 -6.67
C LEU A 96 11.63 9.05 -6.55
N GLN A 97 11.37 10.01 -7.44
CA GLN A 97 11.90 11.38 -7.35
C GLN A 97 11.42 12.11 -6.08
N LEU A 98 10.17 11.92 -5.71
CA LEU A 98 9.61 12.48 -4.50
C LEU A 98 10.31 11.91 -3.26
N LEU A 99 10.56 10.60 -3.20
CA LEU A 99 11.31 9.95 -2.13
C LEU A 99 12.76 10.46 -2.05
N ASP A 100 13.43 10.65 -3.19
CA ASP A 100 14.76 11.29 -3.26
C ASP A 100 14.71 12.72 -2.69
N SER A 101 13.64 13.47 -2.94
CA SER A 101 13.42 14.80 -2.38
C SER A 101 13.24 14.79 -0.86
N LEU A 102 12.47 13.83 -0.34
CA LEU A 102 12.32 13.63 1.12
C LEU A 102 13.67 13.33 1.77
N ASN A 103 14.47 12.46 1.15
CA ASN A 103 15.80 12.13 1.63
C ASN A 103 16.73 13.34 1.69
N LYS A 104 16.76 14.16 0.63
CA LYS A 104 17.55 15.41 0.60
C LYS A 104 17.16 16.37 1.72
N ARG A 105 15.89 16.37 2.12
CA ARG A 105 15.36 17.17 3.22
C ARG A 105 15.53 16.51 4.59
N ARG A 106 16.21 15.35 4.67
CA ARG A 106 16.41 14.53 5.87
C ARG A 106 15.10 14.07 6.53
N ILE A 107 14.03 13.97 5.74
CA ILE A 107 12.76 13.42 6.20
C ILE A 107 12.82 11.91 6.09
N ARG A 108 12.62 11.23 7.23
CA ARG A 108 12.62 9.77 7.26
C ARG A 108 11.40 9.23 6.53
N PHE A 109 11.64 8.24 5.70
CA PHE A 109 10.55 7.48 5.10
C PHE A 109 10.78 5.97 5.23
N ALA A 110 9.71 5.24 5.35
CA ALA A 110 9.63 3.86 4.95
C ALA A 110 8.63 3.80 3.81
N SER A 111 9.12 3.45 2.68
CA SER A 111 8.27 2.98 1.63
C SER A 111 8.06 1.50 1.92
N ALA A 112 6.98 1.16 2.64
CA ALA A 112 6.44 -0.18 2.65
C ALA A 112 5.86 -0.37 1.27
N ILE A 113 6.75 -0.30 0.38
CA ILE A 113 6.49 -0.73 -0.93
C ILE A 113 6.73 -2.21 -0.80
N SER A 114 5.67 -2.93 -0.66
CA SER A 114 5.64 -4.18 -1.35
C SER A 114 5.74 -3.87 -2.85
N ASN A 115 6.73 -3.08 -3.25
CA ASN A 115 7.05 -2.99 -4.65
C ASN A 115 7.70 -4.32 -4.95
N VAL A 116 6.90 -5.17 -5.53
CA VAL A 116 7.30 -6.49 -5.94
C VAL A 116 8.43 -6.30 -6.94
N THR A 117 9.65 -6.49 -6.49
CA THR A 117 10.81 -6.40 -7.38
C THR A 117 10.71 -7.44 -8.50
N HIS A 118 10.07 -8.60 -8.19
CA HIS A 118 9.83 -9.68 -9.14
C HIS A 118 8.41 -10.24 -8.98
N TYR A 119 7.70 -10.35 -10.08
CA TYR A 119 6.37 -10.97 -10.12
C TYR A 119 6.15 -11.71 -11.43
N LYS A 120 5.93 -13.04 -11.37
CA LYS A 120 5.66 -13.91 -12.53
C LYS A 120 6.65 -13.68 -13.71
N GLY A 121 7.95 -13.64 -13.42
CA GLY A 121 8.99 -13.42 -14.42
C GLY A 121 9.17 -11.98 -14.89
N ARG A 122 8.44 -11.01 -14.32
CA ARG A 122 8.65 -9.59 -14.56
C ARG A 122 9.52 -9.00 -13.45
N CYS A 123 10.39 -8.06 -13.82
CA CYS A 123 11.22 -7.31 -12.91
C CYS A 123 10.86 -5.83 -12.98
N ASN A 124 10.80 -5.16 -11.83
CA ASN A 124 10.74 -3.70 -11.77
C ASN A 124 12.16 -3.15 -11.71
N ASN A 125 12.85 -3.12 -12.86
CA ASN A 125 14.25 -2.67 -12.93
C ASN A 125 14.38 -1.21 -12.49
N LEU A 126 13.43 -0.36 -12.84
CA LEU A 126 13.40 1.05 -12.44
C LEU A 126 13.50 1.19 -10.92
N PHE A 127 12.69 0.42 -10.22
CA PHE A 127 12.68 0.43 -8.76
C PHE A 127 13.94 -0.22 -8.17
N ILE A 128 14.40 -1.34 -8.73
CA ILE A 128 15.61 -2.05 -8.26
C ILE A 128 16.83 -1.14 -8.33
N ASP A 129 17.04 -0.47 -9.46
CA ASP A 129 18.17 0.44 -9.67
C ASP A 129 18.10 1.64 -8.71
N TRP A 130 16.89 2.18 -8.50
CA TRP A 130 16.70 3.28 -7.56
C TRP A 130 16.93 2.84 -6.11
N ALA A 131 16.45 1.67 -5.71
CA ALA A 131 16.51 1.15 -4.34
C ALA A 131 17.95 0.92 -3.84
N CYS A 132 18.91 0.71 -4.74
CA CYS A 132 20.34 0.56 -4.39
C CYS A 132 20.91 1.76 -3.63
N LYS A 133 20.25 2.92 -3.66
CA LYS A 133 20.65 4.12 -2.90
C LYS A 133 20.26 4.07 -1.42
N TYR A 134 19.45 3.11 -1.01
CA TYR A 134 18.74 3.07 0.27
C TYR A 134 18.88 1.72 0.96
N ASN A 135 18.38 1.61 2.17
CA ASN A 135 18.34 0.36 2.89
C ASN A 135 17.18 -0.50 2.39
N VAL A 136 17.51 -1.68 1.85
CA VAL A 136 16.55 -2.63 1.31
C VAL A 136 16.32 -3.75 2.30
N HIS A 137 15.11 -3.89 2.80
CA HIS A 137 14.74 -4.93 3.75
C HIS A 137 13.80 -5.94 3.07
N PRO A 138 14.24 -7.18 2.84
CA PRO A 138 13.36 -8.19 2.25
C PRO A 138 12.23 -8.56 3.21
N ILE A 139 11.01 -8.62 2.70
CA ILE A 139 9.83 -9.01 3.46
C ILE A 139 9.49 -10.46 3.12
N LYS A 140 9.36 -11.28 4.14
CA LYS A 140 8.83 -12.64 3.98
C LYS A 140 7.30 -12.57 3.96
N SER A 141 6.72 -12.56 2.76
CA SER A 141 5.28 -12.58 2.60
C SER A 141 4.81 -13.95 2.08
N ASN A 142 3.79 -14.49 2.74
CA ASN A 142 3.10 -15.67 2.27
C ASN A 142 1.81 -15.23 1.55
N TYR A 143 1.93 -14.88 0.26
CA TYR A 143 0.74 -14.64 -0.55
C TYR A 143 0.10 -15.97 -0.95
N ILE A 144 -0.84 -16.41 -0.15
CA ILE A 144 -1.76 -17.48 -0.53
C ILE A 144 -2.96 -16.81 -1.22
N SER A 145 -3.02 -16.93 -2.54
CA SER A 145 -4.22 -16.54 -3.29
C SER A 145 -5.23 -17.68 -3.23
N TYR A 146 -6.50 -17.36 -3.04
CA TYR A 146 -7.60 -18.33 -3.07
C TYR A 146 -7.65 -19.18 -4.36
N HIS A 147 -7.13 -18.66 -5.47
CA HIS A 147 -7.16 -19.31 -6.77
C HIS A 147 -5.83 -19.96 -7.21
N ASP A 148 -4.77 -19.81 -6.42
CA ASP A 148 -3.45 -20.24 -6.85
C ASP A 148 -2.58 -20.54 -5.62
N ASN A 149 -2.51 -21.82 -5.28
CA ASN A 149 -1.70 -22.35 -4.18
C ASN A 149 -0.22 -22.59 -4.59
N SER A 150 0.18 -22.21 -5.81
CA SER A 150 1.58 -22.29 -6.20
C SER A 150 2.39 -21.24 -5.45
N THR A 151 3.57 -21.60 -4.99
CA THR A 151 4.57 -20.69 -4.42
C THR A 151 4.92 -19.64 -5.48
N LYS A 152 4.29 -18.49 -5.39
CA LYS A 152 4.59 -17.39 -6.31
C LYS A 152 5.98 -16.88 -5.98
N GLN A 153 6.81 -16.78 -6.98
CA GLN A 153 8.06 -16.02 -6.90
C GLN A 153 7.70 -14.53 -6.81
N ILE A 154 7.33 -14.09 -5.63
CA ILE A 154 7.06 -12.70 -5.30
C ILE A 154 8.18 -12.28 -4.37
N SER A 155 8.88 -11.23 -4.73
CA SER A 155 9.89 -10.61 -3.89
C SER A 155 9.40 -9.24 -3.45
N GLU A 156 9.04 -9.12 -2.18
CA GLU A 156 8.65 -7.85 -1.56
C GLU A 156 9.79 -7.28 -0.74
N VAL A 157 9.89 -5.98 -0.75
CA VAL A 157 10.91 -5.27 0.02
C VAL A 157 10.33 -4.02 0.69
N LEU A 158 10.87 -3.68 1.85
CA LEU A 158 10.68 -2.40 2.49
C LEU A 158 11.93 -1.55 2.24
N ILE A 159 11.76 -0.34 1.76
CA ILE A 159 12.85 0.60 1.56
C ILE A 159 12.81 1.67 2.64
N THR A 160 13.96 1.93 3.26
CA THR A 160 14.09 3.01 4.23
C THR A 160 15.33 3.85 3.93
N ASN A 161 15.29 5.14 4.30
CA ASN A 161 16.44 6.06 4.18
C ASN A 161 17.14 6.35 5.50
N TYR A 162 16.93 5.50 6.51
CA TYR A 162 17.55 5.63 7.84
C TYR A 162 18.01 4.29 8.37
#